data_4a0cce2decb89f1a1c32d690618a6fc9
#
_entry.id   4a0cce2decb89f1a1c32d690618a6fc9
#
_cell.length_a   1.000
_cell.length_b   1.000
_cell.length_c   1.000
_cell.angle_alpha   90.00
_cell.angle_beta   90.00
_cell.angle_gamma   90.00
#
_symmetry.space_group_name_H-M   'P 1'
#
loop_
_entity.id
_entity.type
_entity.pdbx_description
1 polymer ?
#
loop_
_entity_poly.entity_id
_entity_poly.type
_entity_poly.pdbx_seq_one_letter_code
_entity_poly.pdbx_strand_id
1 'polypeptide(L)'
;MPSKWTRWIPAALVPVVAAAGVVLIPMAADATPALPEKSPEQLLEFIAGSADAQYSGTVEQSSNLGLPDLSSLGSSYGGGAGSDSSVSAAMELLTGSNSARVFVGGADTARIQVTDTLAERNVIRNGAEVWTYDSKTNEVQHVTATPGTKPDTGVTTTPAELATRLIDGIEPSTDVTVTETARVAGRAVYQLVLTPDDDATLVGSVILSVDSETGLPLDVRVFADGQSDAAFSVGFSSIDFGAQDAALFSFTPPAGATVTEKEITENELDGHSETAPDEFTKPEVTGAGWSSIIELPAGTASDLGDSSAAAMLGQVLVPVTGGQALETSLVSVLITDDGRVLTGAVGIDQLQAAAAQ
;
A
#
# COMPACT_ATOMS: atom_id res chain seq x y z
N MET A 1 16.26 56.90 51.33
CA MET A 1 15.99 56.77 49.91
C MET A 1 15.91 55.28 49.57
N PRO A 2 14.76 54.68 49.37
CA PRO A 2 14.73 53.26 49.00
C PRO A 2 15.09 53.11 47.51
N SER A 3 16.00 52.18 47.25
CA SER A 3 16.55 51.85 45.97
C SER A 3 15.47 51.42 44.93
N LYS A 4 15.48 52.05 43.75
CA LYS A 4 14.55 51.78 42.65
C LYS A 4 14.69 50.36 42.05
N TRP A 5 15.55 49.50 42.59
CA TRP A 5 15.87 48.16 42.05
C TRP A 5 14.95 47.07 42.57
N THR A 6 14.30 47.27 43.70
CA THR A 6 13.38 46.28 44.29
C THR A 6 12.02 46.17 43.55
N ARG A 7 11.72 47.12 42.65
CA ARG A 7 10.44 47.08 41.89
C ARG A 7 10.46 46.19 40.64
N TRP A 8 11.64 45.67 40.27
CA TRP A 8 11.83 44.79 39.11
C TRP A 8 11.97 43.28 39.44
N ILE A 9 12.04 42.93 40.71
CA ILE A 9 12.15 41.56 41.19
C ILE A 9 10.97 40.68 40.76
N PRO A 10 9.69 41.13 40.77
CA PRO A 10 8.60 40.29 40.30
C PRO A 10 8.57 40.10 38.76
N ALA A 11 9.17 41.03 37.98
CA ALA A 11 9.21 40.92 36.53
C ALA A 11 10.28 39.93 36.01
N ALA A 12 11.35 39.68 36.81
CA ALA A 12 12.40 38.73 36.46
C ALA A 12 12.04 37.28 36.78
N LEU A 13 11.08 37.05 37.70
CA LEU A 13 10.65 35.68 38.09
C LEU A 13 9.61 35.08 37.12
N VAL A 14 8.83 35.90 36.40
CA VAL A 14 7.83 35.42 35.47
C VAL A 14 8.40 34.66 34.26
N PRO A 15 9.49 35.11 33.59
CA PRO A 15 10.06 34.35 32.48
C PRO A 15 10.75 33.07 32.92
N VAL A 16 11.23 32.92 34.16
CA VAL A 16 11.87 31.68 34.66
C VAL A 16 10.83 30.61 34.92
N VAL A 17 9.64 30.97 35.44
CA VAL A 17 8.55 30.01 35.64
C VAL A 17 7.92 29.58 34.32
N ALA A 18 7.82 30.51 33.34
CA ALA A 18 7.35 30.18 31.99
C ALA A 18 8.36 29.29 31.23
N ALA A 19 9.67 29.52 31.38
CA ALA A 19 10.68 28.67 30.77
C ALA A 19 10.78 27.27 31.42
N ALA A 20 10.57 27.15 32.74
CA ALA A 20 10.54 25.88 33.42
C ALA A 20 9.26 25.05 33.11
N GLY A 21 8.13 25.74 32.88
CA GLY A 21 6.87 25.08 32.51
C GLY A 21 6.85 24.53 31.08
N VAL A 22 7.57 25.16 30.16
CA VAL A 22 7.66 24.72 28.74
C VAL A 22 8.62 23.55 28.54
N VAL A 23 9.59 23.35 29.43
CA VAL A 23 10.56 22.23 29.35
C VAL A 23 9.98 20.90 29.87
N LEU A 24 8.91 20.94 30.68
CA LEU A 24 8.32 19.70 31.24
C LEU A 24 7.18 19.11 30.39
N ILE A 25 6.62 19.84 29.44
CA ILE A 25 5.50 19.36 28.61
C ILE A 25 5.94 18.42 27.48
N PRO A 26 7.12 18.57 26.80
CA PRO A 26 7.52 17.62 25.76
C PRO A 26 7.97 16.25 26.30
N MET A 27 8.45 16.14 27.55
CA MET A 27 8.96 14.88 28.08
C MET A 27 7.86 13.87 28.49
N ALA A 28 6.63 14.32 28.68
CA ALA A 28 5.52 13.43 29.02
C ALA A 28 4.79 12.87 27.79
N ALA A 29 5.00 13.47 26.59
CA ALA A 29 4.36 13.03 25.36
C ALA A 29 5.04 11.84 24.69
N ASP A 30 6.31 11.54 25.03
CA ASP A 30 7.11 10.46 24.44
C ASP A 30 7.19 9.18 25.30
N ALA A 31 6.50 9.15 26.44
CA ALA A 31 6.42 7.93 27.22
C ALA A 31 5.60 6.90 26.45
N THR A 32 6.27 5.92 25.86
CA THR A 32 5.61 4.77 25.23
C THR A 32 4.88 4.00 26.33
N PRO A 33 3.56 3.78 26.24
CA PRO A 33 2.83 3.03 27.25
C PRO A 33 3.35 1.59 27.28
N ALA A 34 3.57 1.04 28.47
CA ALA A 34 3.78 -0.40 28.61
C ALA A 34 2.47 -1.12 28.26
N LEU A 35 2.47 -1.86 27.17
CA LEU A 35 1.33 -2.66 26.76
C LEU A 35 1.42 -4.06 27.40
N PRO A 36 0.29 -4.74 27.66
CA PRO A 36 0.29 -6.15 28.04
C PRO A 36 0.96 -7.01 26.97
N GLU A 37 1.78 -7.97 27.35
CA GLU A 37 2.40 -8.90 26.41
C GLU A 37 1.33 -9.70 25.64
N LYS A 38 1.52 -9.85 24.33
CA LYS A 38 0.72 -10.69 23.44
C LYS A 38 1.63 -11.64 22.67
N SER A 39 1.20 -12.91 22.52
CA SER A 39 1.86 -13.80 21.56
C SER A 39 1.48 -13.44 20.12
N PRO A 40 2.27 -13.89 19.10
CA PRO A 40 1.90 -13.69 17.70
C PRO A 40 0.49 -14.17 17.39
N GLU A 41 0.08 -15.35 17.88
CA GLU A 41 -1.25 -15.93 17.63
C GLU A 41 -2.36 -15.06 18.25
N GLN A 42 -2.13 -14.55 19.47
CA GLN A 42 -3.09 -13.64 20.12
C GLN A 42 -3.23 -12.33 19.36
N LEU A 43 -2.13 -11.84 18.77
CA LEU A 43 -2.17 -10.62 17.98
C LEU A 43 -2.86 -10.84 16.63
N LEU A 44 -2.65 -11.98 15.97
CA LEU A 44 -3.38 -12.35 14.75
C LEU A 44 -4.89 -12.48 15.00
N GLU A 45 -5.30 -13.12 16.09
CA GLU A 45 -6.71 -13.20 16.49
C GLU A 45 -7.29 -11.80 16.76
N PHE A 46 -6.51 -10.93 17.38
CA PHE A 46 -6.93 -9.56 17.67
C PHE A 46 -7.11 -8.73 16.38
N ILE A 47 -6.23 -8.89 15.40
CA ILE A 47 -6.37 -8.30 14.06
C ILE A 47 -7.64 -8.79 13.38
N ALA A 48 -7.90 -10.10 13.38
CA ALA A 48 -9.09 -10.68 12.78
C ALA A 48 -10.39 -10.12 13.39
N GLY A 49 -10.38 -9.81 14.69
CA GLY A 49 -11.50 -9.19 15.40
C GLY A 49 -11.79 -7.74 14.98
N SER A 50 -10.91 -7.07 14.25
CA SER A 50 -11.05 -5.67 13.84
C SER A 50 -11.77 -5.46 12.49
N ALA A 51 -12.20 -6.53 11.81
CA ALA A 51 -12.74 -6.48 10.46
C ALA A 51 -13.97 -5.56 10.28
N ASP A 52 -14.78 -5.39 11.34
CA ASP A 52 -15.97 -4.52 11.32
C ASP A 52 -15.70 -3.12 11.89
N ALA A 53 -14.44 -2.75 12.12
CA ALA A 53 -14.08 -1.46 12.66
C ALA A 53 -14.56 -0.31 11.74
N GLN A 54 -15.11 0.73 12.37
CA GLN A 54 -15.53 1.94 11.67
C GLN A 54 -14.59 3.09 12.01
N TYR A 55 -14.05 3.72 10.99
CA TYR A 55 -13.06 4.78 11.17
C TYR A 55 -12.94 5.69 9.94
N SER A 56 -12.31 6.83 10.13
CA SER A 56 -11.81 7.68 9.06
C SER A 56 -10.39 8.13 9.37
N GLY A 57 -9.62 8.49 8.34
CA GLY A 57 -8.25 8.92 8.54
C GLY A 57 -7.56 9.33 7.25
N THR A 58 -6.31 9.75 7.42
CA THR A 58 -5.39 10.01 6.31
C THR A 58 -4.34 8.92 6.30
N VAL A 59 -4.20 8.26 5.16
CA VAL A 59 -3.17 7.24 4.90
C VAL A 59 -2.08 7.88 4.04
N GLU A 60 -0.84 7.63 4.40
CA GLU A 60 0.33 8.00 3.62
C GLU A 60 1.05 6.74 3.14
N GLN A 61 1.44 6.72 1.89
CA GLN A 61 2.23 5.67 1.28
C GLN A 61 3.55 6.27 0.83
N SER A 62 4.64 5.55 1.07
CA SER A 62 5.97 5.92 0.60
C SER A 62 6.67 4.70 -0.01
N SER A 63 7.35 4.92 -1.12
CA SER A 63 8.11 3.90 -1.81
C SER A 63 9.52 4.39 -2.09
N ASN A 64 10.52 3.62 -1.65
CA ASN A 64 11.95 3.86 -1.85
C ASN A 64 12.61 2.59 -2.38
N LEU A 65 12.23 2.20 -3.59
CA LEU A 65 12.67 0.96 -4.22
C LEU A 65 14.01 1.07 -4.96
N GLY A 66 14.70 2.21 -4.82
CA GLY A 66 15.95 2.45 -5.55
C GLY A 66 15.75 2.80 -7.03
N LEU A 67 14.51 3.02 -7.46
CA LEU A 67 14.21 3.47 -8.82
C LEU A 67 14.57 4.97 -8.96
N PRO A 68 15.03 5.40 -10.14
CA PRO A 68 15.14 6.82 -10.45
C PRO A 68 13.78 7.51 -10.27
N ASP A 69 13.80 8.80 -9.92
CA ASP A 69 12.56 9.58 -9.85
C ASP A 69 11.91 9.71 -11.23
N LEU A 70 10.90 8.86 -11.47
CA LEU A 70 10.12 8.81 -12.71
C LEU A 70 8.94 9.80 -12.70
N SER A 71 8.70 10.51 -11.61
CA SER A 71 7.59 11.46 -11.48
C SER A 71 7.67 12.60 -12.51
N SER A 72 8.90 12.99 -12.88
CA SER A 72 9.14 13.98 -13.93
C SER A 72 8.82 13.48 -15.35
N LEU A 73 8.83 12.17 -15.56
CA LEU A 73 8.52 11.55 -16.88
C LEU A 73 7.00 11.38 -17.04
N GLY A 74 6.27 11.04 -15.96
CA GLY A 74 4.81 10.84 -15.97
C GLY A 74 4.02 12.10 -16.33
N SER A 75 4.52 13.28 -16.00
CA SER A 75 3.87 14.55 -16.35
C SER A 75 3.98 14.92 -17.84
N SER A 76 4.87 14.30 -18.59
CA SER A 76 5.09 14.57 -20.02
C SER A 76 4.27 13.67 -20.96
N TYR A 77 3.76 12.55 -20.46
CA TYR A 77 2.93 11.62 -21.23
C TYR A 77 1.47 11.75 -20.77
N GLY A 78 0.77 12.74 -21.31
CA GLY A 78 -0.63 13.01 -21.03
C GLY A 78 -1.52 11.84 -21.43
N GLY A 79 -2.42 11.49 -20.51
CA GLY A 79 -3.36 10.39 -20.53
C GLY A 79 -4.04 10.10 -21.87
N GLY A 80 -3.91 8.85 -22.30
CA GLY A 80 -4.82 8.18 -23.20
C GLY A 80 -5.75 7.29 -22.37
N ALA A 81 -7.04 7.43 -22.60
CA ALA A 81 -8.04 6.53 -22.00
C ALA A 81 -7.87 5.13 -22.63
N GLY A 82 -7.45 4.17 -21.81
CA GLY A 82 -7.25 2.79 -22.27
C GLY A 82 -6.61 1.91 -21.16
N SER A 83 -6.26 0.69 -21.48
CA SER A 83 -5.61 -0.32 -20.63
C SER A 83 -4.32 0.16 -19.90
N ASP A 84 -3.84 1.35 -20.20
CA ASP A 84 -2.68 1.99 -19.57
C ASP A 84 -2.93 2.49 -18.14
N SER A 85 -4.18 2.55 -17.68
CA SER A 85 -4.53 3.13 -16.38
C SER A 85 -4.04 2.27 -15.20
N SER A 86 -4.09 0.94 -15.32
CA SER A 86 -3.66 0.02 -14.26
C SER A 86 -2.13 -0.03 -14.12
N VAL A 87 -1.41 0.01 -15.23
CA VAL A 87 0.07 0.04 -15.23
C VAL A 87 0.58 1.38 -14.70
N SER A 88 -0.06 2.48 -15.10
CA SER A 88 0.28 3.82 -14.59
C SER A 88 0.01 3.94 -13.10
N ALA A 89 -1.12 3.40 -12.60
CA ALA A 89 -1.44 3.37 -11.17
C ALA A 89 -0.45 2.50 -10.37
N ALA A 90 -0.05 1.33 -10.91
CA ALA A 90 0.96 0.49 -10.29
C ALA A 90 2.31 1.20 -10.23
N MET A 91 2.71 1.89 -11.30
CA MET A 91 3.95 2.65 -11.35
C MET A 91 3.92 3.83 -10.36
N GLU A 92 2.78 4.52 -10.22
CA GLU A 92 2.60 5.59 -9.23
C GLU A 92 2.75 5.07 -7.79
N LEU A 93 2.23 3.87 -7.50
CA LEU A 93 2.40 3.21 -6.20
C LEU A 93 3.85 2.77 -5.94
N LEU A 94 4.58 2.40 -6.98
CA LEU A 94 5.98 1.97 -6.89
C LEU A 94 6.96 3.16 -6.81
N THR A 95 6.55 4.35 -7.22
CA THR A 95 7.43 5.52 -7.30
C THR A 95 6.83 6.70 -6.53
N GLY A 96 7.45 7.07 -5.41
CA GLY A 96 7.10 8.30 -4.70
C GLY A 96 6.25 8.13 -3.46
N SER A 97 5.58 9.21 -3.08
CA SER A 97 4.73 9.29 -1.89
C SER A 97 3.34 9.75 -2.27
N ASN A 98 2.35 9.04 -1.77
CA ASN A 98 0.94 9.32 -2.03
C ASN A 98 0.19 9.51 -0.71
N SER A 99 -0.84 10.35 -0.71
CA SER A 99 -1.72 10.55 0.43
C SER A 99 -3.17 10.36 0.02
N ALA A 100 -3.93 9.66 0.86
CA ALA A 100 -5.34 9.39 0.63
C ALA A 100 -6.15 9.57 1.92
N ARG A 101 -7.38 10.09 1.79
CA ARG A 101 -8.37 10.07 2.86
C ARG A 101 -9.20 8.81 2.75
N VAL A 102 -9.36 8.13 3.88
CA VAL A 102 -10.08 6.86 3.97
C VAL A 102 -11.25 7.01 4.94
N PHE A 103 -12.41 6.45 4.57
CA PHE A 103 -13.60 6.32 5.40
C PHE A 103 -14.07 4.88 5.31
N VAL A 104 -14.22 4.21 6.45
CA VAL A 104 -14.67 2.82 6.54
C VAL A 104 -15.87 2.75 7.47
N GLY A 105 -16.99 2.28 6.95
CA GLY A 105 -18.24 2.11 7.68
C GLY A 105 -18.52 0.67 8.12
N GLY A 106 -17.51 -0.19 8.05
CA GLY A 106 -17.57 -1.62 8.35
C GLY A 106 -17.05 -2.47 7.21
N ALA A 107 -17.25 -3.78 7.26
CA ALA A 107 -16.67 -4.73 6.32
C ALA A 107 -17.02 -4.49 4.84
N ASP A 108 -18.19 -3.91 4.56
CA ASP A 108 -18.75 -3.80 3.21
C ASP A 108 -18.87 -2.35 2.70
N THR A 109 -18.50 -1.36 3.51
CA THR A 109 -18.60 0.04 3.12
C THR A 109 -17.28 0.75 3.33
N ALA A 110 -16.74 1.32 2.25
CA ALA A 110 -15.50 2.07 2.27
C ALA A 110 -15.49 3.19 1.22
N ARG A 111 -14.77 4.25 1.49
CA ARG A 111 -14.45 5.31 0.54
C ARG A 111 -13.00 5.69 0.66
N ILE A 112 -12.30 5.76 -0.45
CA ILE A 112 -10.92 6.21 -0.56
C ILE A 112 -10.90 7.40 -1.51
N GLN A 113 -10.33 8.50 -1.05
CA GLN A 113 -10.17 9.74 -1.83
C GLN A 113 -8.69 10.06 -1.95
N VAL A 114 -8.16 10.00 -3.15
CA VAL A 114 -6.81 10.48 -3.48
C VAL A 114 -6.95 11.86 -4.10
N THR A 115 -6.30 12.86 -3.49
CA THR A 115 -6.33 14.24 -3.99
C THR A 115 -4.97 14.57 -4.57
N ASP A 116 -4.94 14.81 -5.86
CA ASP A 116 -3.81 15.34 -6.61
C ASP A 116 -3.88 16.86 -6.73
N THR A 117 -2.84 17.51 -7.27
CA THR A 117 -2.74 18.96 -7.37
C THR A 117 -3.92 19.61 -8.11
N LEU A 118 -4.52 18.95 -9.09
CA LEU A 118 -5.66 19.44 -9.90
C LEU A 118 -6.67 18.35 -10.22
N ALA A 119 -6.64 17.22 -9.53
CA ALA A 119 -7.50 16.08 -9.79
C ALA A 119 -7.86 15.37 -8.48
N GLU A 120 -8.98 14.67 -8.50
CA GLU A 120 -9.44 13.81 -7.41
C GLU A 120 -9.82 12.45 -8.00
N ARG A 121 -9.33 11.40 -7.38
CA ARG A 121 -9.76 10.03 -7.64
C ARG A 121 -10.52 9.50 -6.44
N ASN A 122 -11.69 8.96 -6.67
CA ASN A 122 -12.53 8.35 -5.63
C ASN A 122 -12.77 6.89 -5.95
N VAL A 123 -12.66 6.05 -4.93
CA VAL A 123 -13.16 4.68 -4.94
C VAL A 123 -14.18 4.56 -3.82
N ILE A 124 -15.41 4.22 -4.14
CA ILE A 124 -16.50 4.07 -3.17
C ILE A 124 -17.05 2.66 -3.29
N ARG A 125 -17.03 1.92 -2.19
CA ARG A 125 -17.64 0.61 -2.07
C ARG A 125 -18.84 0.70 -1.16
N ASN A 126 -19.96 0.13 -1.61
CA ASN A 126 -21.18 -0.02 -0.81
C ASN A 126 -21.80 -1.40 -1.09
N GLY A 127 -21.50 -2.36 -0.25
CA GLY A 127 -21.89 -3.75 -0.47
C GLY A 127 -21.24 -4.35 -1.73
N ALA A 128 -22.06 -4.76 -2.67
CA ALA A 128 -21.65 -5.34 -3.95
C ALA A 128 -21.33 -4.30 -5.03
N GLU A 129 -21.60 -3.03 -4.78
CA GLU A 129 -21.36 -1.95 -5.73
C GLU A 129 -20.03 -1.26 -5.46
N VAL A 130 -19.25 -1.03 -6.51
CA VAL A 130 -18.03 -0.24 -6.47
C VAL A 130 -18.09 0.82 -7.54
N TRP A 131 -17.90 2.06 -7.12
CA TRP A 131 -17.79 3.22 -7.98
C TRP A 131 -16.35 3.72 -7.98
N THR A 132 -15.78 3.93 -9.15
CA THR A 132 -14.54 4.67 -9.30
C THR A 132 -14.81 5.93 -10.09
N TYR A 133 -14.22 7.03 -9.69
CA TYR A 133 -14.34 8.32 -10.37
C TYR A 133 -12.98 8.98 -10.47
N ASP A 134 -12.64 9.42 -11.69
CA ASP A 134 -11.48 10.25 -11.97
C ASP A 134 -11.95 11.62 -12.49
N SER A 135 -11.66 12.67 -11.72
CA SER A 135 -12.08 14.02 -12.06
C SER A 135 -11.27 14.64 -13.21
N LYS A 136 -10.07 14.11 -13.53
CA LYS A 136 -9.21 14.61 -14.60
C LYS A 136 -9.78 14.25 -15.98
N THR A 137 -10.28 13.02 -16.12
CA THR A 137 -10.92 12.52 -17.36
C THR A 137 -12.43 12.68 -17.33
N ASN A 138 -13.02 12.95 -16.15
CA ASN A 138 -14.46 12.96 -15.90
C ASN A 138 -15.10 11.60 -16.24
N GLU A 139 -14.40 10.52 -15.91
CA GLU A 139 -14.83 9.15 -16.16
C GLU A 139 -15.28 8.49 -14.86
N VAL A 140 -16.33 7.71 -14.96
CA VAL A 140 -16.89 6.90 -13.88
C VAL A 140 -16.93 5.46 -14.33
N GLN A 141 -16.45 4.55 -13.51
CA GLN A 141 -16.71 3.12 -13.67
C GLN A 141 -17.62 2.67 -12.52
N HIS A 142 -18.67 1.96 -12.87
CA HIS A 142 -19.58 1.30 -11.95
C HIS A 142 -19.44 -0.20 -12.10
N VAL A 143 -18.99 -0.85 -11.05
CA VAL A 143 -18.81 -2.29 -11.03
C VAL A 143 -19.80 -2.87 -10.03
N THR A 144 -20.62 -3.81 -10.50
CA THR A 144 -21.52 -4.59 -9.64
C THR A 144 -21.00 -6.02 -9.55
N ALA A 145 -20.74 -6.48 -8.34
CA ALA A 145 -20.28 -7.84 -8.10
C ALA A 145 -21.42 -8.74 -7.58
N THR A 146 -21.34 -10.02 -7.83
CA THR A 146 -22.25 -10.99 -7.21
C THR A 146 -22.10 -10.95 -5.68
N PRO A 147 -23.22 -11.09 -4.90
CA PRO A 147 -23.16 -11.11 -3.43
C PRO A 147 -22.15 -12.12 -2.89
N GLY A 148 -21.28 -11.68 -1.98
CA GLY A 148 -20.20 -12.50 -1.41
C GLY A 148 -18.82 -12.30 -2.07
N THR A 149 -18.77 -11.66 -3.21
CA THR A 149 -17.55 -11.34 -3.93
C THR A 149 -17.01 -9.98 -3.48
N LYS A 150 -15.73 -9.90 -3.14
CA LYS A 150 -15.03 -8.63 -2.93
C LYS A 150 -14.34 -8.24 -4.23
N PRO A 151 -14.83 -7.23 -4.98
CA PRO A 151 -14.12 -6.75 -6.16
C PRO A 151 -12.76 -6.19 -5.74
N ASP A 152 -11.68 -6.74 -6.29
CA ASP A 152 -10.36 -6.14 -6.16
C ASP A 152 -10.27 -4.98 -7.17
N THR A 153 -10.30 -3.77 -6.67
CA THR A 153 -10.24 -2.57 -7.52
C THR A 153 -8.81 -2.18 -7.89
N GLY A 154 -7.81 -2.82 -7.31
CA GLY A 154 -6.38 -2.58 -7.60
C GLY A 154 -5.85 -1.17 -7.31
N VAL A 155 -6.69 -0.26 -6.84
CA VAL A 155 -6.42 1.19 -6.93
C VAL A 155 -5.82 1.79 -5.67
N THR A 156 -6.09 1.27 -4.49
CA THR A 156 -5.46 1.78 -3.25
C THR A 156 -5.70 0.80 -2.13
N THR A 157 -4.64 0.37 -1.48
CA THR A 157 -4.71 -0.60 -0.39
C THR A 157 -4.60 0.13 0.94
N THR A 158 -5.55 -0.08 1.83
CA THR A 158 -5.43 0.37 3.22
C THR A 158 -4.41 -0.47 3.98
N PRO A 159 -3.79 0.04 5.08
CA PRO A 159 -2.92 -0.78 5.92
C PRO A 159 -3.58 -2.07 6.40
N ALA A 160 -4.90 -2.04 6.69
CA ALA A 160 -5.66 -3.22 7.12
C ALA A 160 -5.80 -4.27 6.00
N GLU A 161 -6.08 -3.85 4.77
CA GLU A 161 -6.17 -4.78 3.63
C GLU A 161 -4.81 -5.39 3.28
N LEU A 162 -3.74 -4.59 3.30
CA LEU A 162 -2.40 -5.08 3.06
C LEU A 162 -1.97 -6.06 4.17
N ALA A 163 -2.24 -5.73 5.44
CA ALA A 163 -1.96 -6.62 6.55
C ALA A 163 -2.70 -7.96 6.41
N THR A 164 -3.98 -7.95 6.02
CA THR A 164 -4.75 -9.18 5.79
C THR A 164 -4.10 -10.04 4.70
N ARG A 165 -3.73 -9.46 3.56
CA ARG A 165 -3.04 -10.19 2.48
C ARG A 165 -1.70 -10.79 2.92
N LEU A 166 -0.92 -10.05 3.71
CA LEU A 166 0.36 -10.52 4.24
C LEU A 166 0.16 -11.67 5.24
N ILE A 167 -0.84 -11.56 6.13
CA ILE A 167 -1.15 -12.60 7.12
C ILE A 167 -1.63 -13.87 6.44
N ASP A 168 -2.48 -13.77 5.43
CA ASP A 168 -2.97 -14.92 4.65
C ASP A 168 -1.84 -15.63 3.88
N GLY A 169 -0.76 -14.88 3.57
CA GLY A 169 0.45 -15.39 2.91
C GLY A 169 1.56 -15.86 3.85
N ILE A 170 1.36 -15.82 5.18
CA ILE A 170 2.38 -16.29 6.12
C ILE A 170 2.62 -17.78 5.92
N GLU A 171 3.84 -18.12 5.56
CA GLU A 171 4.29 -19.48 5.37
C GLU A 171 5.08 -20.02 6.57
N PRO A 172 5.24 -21.36 6.70
CA PRO A 172 6.05 -21.96 7.78
C PRO A 172 7.51 -21.50 7.83
N SER A 173 8.02 -20.93 6.72
CA SER A 173 9.37 -20.36 6.60
C SER A 173 9.48 -18.90 7.05
N THR A 174 8.51 -18.42 7.83
CA THR A 174 8.50 -17.05 8.35
C THR A 174 8.63 -17.07 9.87
N ASP A 175 9.68 -16.44 10.41
CA ASP A 175 9.77 -16.17 11.85
C ASP A 175 8.87 -14.99 12.20
N VAL A 176 8.00 -15.20 13.21
CA VAL A 176 6.99 -14.21 13.60
C VAL A 176 7.23 -13.81 15.06
N THR A 177 7.54 -12.54 15.29
CA THR A 177 7.78 -11.99 16.62
C THR A 177 6.88 -10.79 16.90
N VAL A 178 6.65 -10.49 18.19
CA VAL A 178 5.87 -9.32 18.62
C VAL A 178 6.74 -8.40 19.46
N THR A 179 6.70 -7.10 19.16
CA THR A 179 7.32 -6.05 19.96
C THR A 179 6.28 -5.02 20.42
N GLU A 180 6.53 -4.31 21.53
CA GLU A 180 5.47 -3.63 22.27
C GLU A 180 5.62 -2.11 22.41
N THR A 181 6.43 -1.44 21.62
CA THR A 181 6.83 -0.07 21.99
C THR A 181 6.85 0.92 20.85
N ALA A 182 5.75 1.04 20.09
CA ALA A 182 5.67 2.02 19.01
C ALA A 182 4.39 2.87 19.10
N ARG A 183 4.35 3.96 18.33
CA ARG A 183 3.18 4.78 18.11
C ARG A 183 2.97 5.03 16.62
N VAL A 184 1.71 4.94 16.19
CA VAL A 184 1.27 5.29 14.84
C VAL A 184 0.06 6.21 14.96
N ALA A 185 0.05 7.33 14.25
CA ALA A 185 -1.02 8.34 14.33
C ALA A 185 -1.36 8.75 15.79
N GLY A 186 -0.36 8.84 16.67
CA GLY A 186 -0.51 9.16 18.08
C GLY A 186 -1.01 8.01 18.98
N ARG A 187 -1.34 6.85 18.43
CA ARG A 187 -1.88 5.67 19.12
C ARG A 187 -0.78 4.67 19.47
N ALA A 188 -0.92 4.01 20.62
CA ALA A 188 -0.02 2.92 21.00
C ALA A 188 -0.30 1.68 20.14
N VAL A 189 0.74 1.02 19.65
CA VAL A 189 0.63 -0.15 18.78
C VAL A 189 1.50 -1.31 19.25
N TYR A 190 1.03 -2.53 18.98
CA TYR A 190 1.88 -3.71 18.90
C TYR A 190 2.51 -3.78 17.51
N GLN A 191 3.73 -4.26 17.43
CA GLN A 191 4.36 -4.52 16.14
C GLN A 191 4.54 -6.03 15.95
N LEU A 192 3.88 -6.58 14.92
CA LEU A 192 4.12 -7.93 14.44
C LEU A 192 5.23 -7.85 13.40
N VAL A 193 6.34 -8.52 13.67
CA VAL A 193 7.51 -8.56 12.79
C VAL A 193 7.57 -9.92 12.12
N LEU A 194 7.53 -9.92 10.80
CA LEU A 194 7.66 -11.10 9.94
C LEU A 194 9.06 -11.08 9.32
N THR A 195 9.86 -12.09 9.58
CA THR A 195 11.21 -12.21 9.02
C THR A 195 11.26 -13.49 8.18
N PRO A 196 11.53 -13.40 6.88
CA PRO A 196 11.76 -14.58 6.05
C PRO A 196 12.92 -15.43 6.58
N ASP A 197 12.73 -16.75 6.65
CA ASP A 197 13.82 -17.72 6.91
C ASP A 197 14.34 -18.25 5.57
N ASP A 198 14.61 -17.32 4.63
CA ASP A 198 15.05 -17.61 3.28
C ASP A 198 16.02 -16.52 2.80
N ASP A 199 17.30 -16.83 2.77
CA ASP A 199 18.38 -15.91 2.33
C ASP A 199 18.29 -15.56 0.84
N ALA A 200 17.40 -16.21 0.09
CA ALA A 200 17.24 -16.00 -1.34
C ALA A 200 16.33 -14.82 -1.69
N THR A 201 15.54 -14.35 -0.73
CA THR A 201 14.63 -13.23 -0.96
C THR A 201 15.30 -11.87 -0.76
N LEU A 202 14.82 -10.85 -1.48
CA LEU A 202 15.18 -9.45 -1.29
C LEU A 202 14.48 -8.80 -0.09
N VAL A 203 13.48 -9.47 0.49
CA VAL A 203 12.75 -8.99 1.66
C VAL A 203 13.50 -9.34 2.94
N GLY A 204 13.95 -8.34 3.68
CA GLY A 204 14.59 -8.54 4.98
C GLY A 204 13.58 -8.70 6.12
N SER A 205 12.53 -7.88 6.16
CA SER A 205 11.44 -8.02 7.13
C SER A 205 10.21 -7.23 6.73
N VAL A 206 9.06 -7.61 7.32
CA VAL A 206 7.82 -6.85 7.26
C VAL A 206 7.35 -6.55 8.67
N ILE A 207 6.99 -5.30 8.95
CA ILE A 207 6.47 -4.86 10.24
C ILE A 207 5.03 -4.38 10.07
N LEU A 208 4.11 -5.03 10.79
CA LEU A 208 2.72 -4.61 10.90
C LEU A 208 2.52 -3.94 12.27
N SER A 209 2.10 -2.68 12.28
CA SER A 209 1.77 -1.95 13.50
C SER A 209 0.27 -1.98 13.75
N VAL A 210 -0.13 -2.60 14.84
CA VAL A 210 -1.53 -2.91 15.19
C VAL A 210 -1.96 -2.07 16.39
N ASP A 211 -3.06 -1.35 16.25
CA ASP A 211 -3.63 -0.55 17.33
C ASP A 211 -3.91 -1.38 18.57
N SER A 212 -3.39 -0.93 19.72
CA SER A 212 -3.47 -1.71 20.97
C SER A 212 -4.86 -1.82 21.58
N GLU A 213 -5.82 -0.97 21.16
CA GLU A 213 -7.18 -0.94 21.69
C GLU A 213 -8.17 -1.65 20.78
N THR A 214 -8.00 -1.51 19.45
CA THR A 214 -8.98 -1.98 18.46
C THR A 214 -8.53 -3.20 17.68
N GLY A 215 -7.23 -3.52 17.63
CA GLY A 215 -6.68 -4.56 16.79
C GLY A 215 -6.55 -4.16 15.31
N LEU A 216 -6.90 -2.93 14.94
CA LEU A 216 -6.80 -2.49 13.56
C LEU A 216 -5.33 -2.28 13.16
N PRO A 217 -4.86 -2.84 12.04
CA PRO A 217 -3.56 -2.50 11.46
C PRO A 217 -3.51 -1.04 11.02
N LEU A 218 -2.58 -0.28 11.58
CA LEU A 218 -2.41 1.15 11.31
C LEU A 218 -1.26 1.48 10.37
N ASP A 219 -0.25 0.58 10.27
CA ASP A 219 0.94 0.82 9.45
C ASP A 219 1.55 -0.52 9.05
N VAL A 220 2.01 -0.60 7.81
CA VAL A 220 2.78 -1.72 7.25
C VAL A 220 4.04 -1.17 6.62
N ARG A 221 5.18 -1.74 7.00
CA ARG A 221 6.49 -1.41 6.44
C ARG A 221 7.18 -2.66 5.93
N VAL A 222 7.75 -2.56 4.75
CA VAL A 222 8.58 -3.62 4.15
C VAL A 222 10.01 -3.11 4.04
N PHE A 223 10.92 -3.86 4.60
CA PHE A 223 12.35 -3.56 4.57
C PHE A 223 13.05 -4.52 3.62
N ALA A 224 13.91 -3.97 2.79
CA ALA A 224 14.77 -4.79 1.96
C ALA A 224 15.90 -5.41 2.81
N ASP A 225 16.42 -6.55 2.36
CA ASP A 225 17.54 -7.19 3.05
C ASP A 225 18.73 -6.24 3.19
N GLY A 226 19.30 -6.21 4.39
CA GLY A 226 20.43 -5.36 4.74
C GLY A 226 20.12 -3.85 4.81
N GLN A 227 18.86 -3.39 4.66
CA GLN A 227 18.49 -1.98 4.74
C GLN A 227 17.79 -1.66 6.07
N SER A 228 18.08 -0.46 6.62
CA SER A 228 17.47 0.05 7.85
C SER A 228 16.24 0.93 7.59
N ASP A 229 16.11 1.49 6.40
CA ASP A 229 14.98 2.31 6.00
C ASP A 229 13.96 1.44 5.25
N ALA A 230 12.67 1.70 5.47
CA ALA A 230 11.62 0.98 4.78
C ALA A 230 11.70 1.24 3.26
N ALA A 231 11.75 0.18 2.48
CA ALA A 231 11.69 0.24 1.03
C ALA A 231 10.25 0.55 0.54
N PHE A 232 9.25 0.10 1.31
CA PHE A 232 7.85 0.43 1.10
C PHE A 232 7.16 0.62 2.45
N SER A 233 6.27 1.60 2.53
CA SER A 233 5.42 1.79 3.71
C SER A 233 4.06 2.32 3.32
N VAL A 234 3.04 1.90 4.08
CA VAL A 234 1.68 2.45 4.03
C VAL A 234 1.13 2.52 5.44
N GLY A 235 0.74 3.71 5.90
CA GLY A 235 0.30 3.89 7.28
C GLY A 235 -0.58 5.11 7.47
N PHE A 236 -1.33 5.12 8.56
CA PHE A 236 -2.13 6.27 8.96
C PHE A 236 -1.24 7.37 9.55
N SER A 237 -1.36 8.57 9.02
CA SER A 237 -0.84 9.79 9.66
C SER A 237 -1.84 10.38 10.65
N SER A 238 -3.15 10.13 10.43
CA SER A 238 -4.23 10.44 11.37
C SER A 238 -5.34 9.41 11.27
N ILE A 239 -5.99 9.08 12.39
CA ILE A 239 -7.14 8.16 12.42
C ILE A 239 -8.11 8.56 13.52
N ASP A 240 -9.41 8.52 13.21
CA ASP A 240 -10.53 8.73 14.13
C ASP A 240 -11.47 7.53 14.03
N PHE A 241 -11.69 6.86 15.18
CA PHE A 241 -12.62 5.75 15.29
C PHE A 241 -14.03 6.23 15.57
N GLY A 242 -15.01 5.62 14.94
CA GLY A 242 -16.43 5.87 15.16
C GLY A 242 -17.28 5.68 13.91
N ALA A 243 -18.57 5.73 14.10
CA ALA A 243 -19.55 5.58 13.02
C ALA A 243 -19.36 6.66 11.96
N GLN A 244 -19.37 6.24 10.70
CA GLN A 244 -19.28 7.12 9.55
C GLN A 244 -20.66 7.43 8.99
N ASP A 245 -20.83 8.64 8.45
CA ASP A 245 -22.09 9.03 7.79
C ASP A 245 -22.33 8.15 6.54
N ALA A 246 -23.49 7.51 6.45
CA ALA A 246 -23.86 6.66 5.33
C ALA A 246 -23.85 7.40 3.98
N ALA A 247 -24.02 8.72 3.97
CA ALA A 247 -23.94 9.53 2.76
C ALA A 247 -22.53 9.52 2.13
N LEU A 248 -21.48 9.23 2.90
CA LEU A 248 -20.12 9.10 2.38
C LEU A 248 -19.95 7.93 1.40
N PHE A 249 -20.77 6.90 1.54
CA PHE A 249 -20.72 5.68 0.73
C PHE A 249 -21.75 5.66 -0.41
N SER A 250 -22.44 6.77 -0.61
CA SER A 250 -23.34 6.97 -1.75
C SER A 250 -22.64 7.81 -2.81
N PHE A 251 -22.73 7.40 -4.06
CA PHE A 251 -22.15 8.14 -5.18
C PHE A 251 -23.18 8.43 -6.25
N THR A 252 -23.12 9.63 -6.81
CA THR A 252 -23.91 10.02 -7.98
C THR A 252 -22.95 10.62 -9.00
N PRO A 253 -22.89 10.08 -10.22
CA PRO A 253 -22.02 10.60 -11.27
C PRO A 253 -22.24 12.10 -11.50
N PRO A 254 -21.16 12.90 -11.60
CA PRO A 254 -21.26 14.31 -11.96
C PRO A 254 -21.90 14.51 -13.34
N ALA A 255 -22.49 15.69 -13.55
CA ALA A 255 -23.09 16.03 -14.84
C ALA A 255 -22.03 16.00 -15.96
N GLY A 256 -22.32 15.28 -17.04
CA GLY A 256 -21.42 15.13 -18.18
C GLY A 256 -20.29 14.10 -17.99
N ALA A 257 -20.29 13.34 -16.90
CA ALA A 257 -19.36 12.23 -16.75
C ALA A 257 -19.70 11.09 -17.73
N THR A 258 -18.64 10.45 -18.24
CA THR A 258 -18.77 9.21 -19.01
C THR A 258 -18.86 8.05 -18.04
N VAL A 259 -19.97 7.33 -18.02
CA VAL A 259 -20.18 6.19 -17.11
C VAL A 259 -20.00 4.89 -17.90
N THR A 260 -19.10 4.03 -17.41
CA THR A 260 -18.93 2.66 -17.90
C THR A 260 -19.42 1.70 -16.83
N GLU A 261 -20.32 0.81 -17.19
CA GLU A 261 -20.86 -0.21 -16.30
C GLU A 261 -20.21 -1.57 -16.59
N LYS A 262 -19.83 -2.28 -15.54
CA LYS A 262 -19.29 -3.64 -15.61
C LYS A 262 -19.95 -4.49 -14.53
N GLU A 263 -20.45 -5.65 -14.93
CA GLU A 263 -20.94 -6.67 -14.02
C GLU A 263 -19.86 -7.76 -13.89
N ILE A 264 -19.46 -8.08 -12.66
CA ILE A 264 -18.52 -9.17 -12.38
C ILE A 264 -19.32 -10.35 -11.85
N THR A 265 -19.30 -11.45 -12.60
CA THR A 265 -19.95 -12.71 -12.24
C THR A 265 -18.96 -13.65 -11.55
N GLU A 266 -19.46 -14.63 -10.77
CA GLU A 266 -18.61 -15.65 -10.10
C GLU A 266 -17.68 -16.39 -11.09
N ASN A 267 -18.14 -16.63 -12.32
CA ASN A 267 -17.34 -17.30 -13.35
C ASN A 267 -16.11 -16.48 -13.81
N GLU A 268 -16.18 -15.15 -13.74
CA GLU A 268 -15.05 -14.29 -14.10
C GLU A 268 -13.97 -14.26 -13.00
N LEU A 269 -14.34 -14.55 -11.76
CA LEU A 269 -13.41 -14.59 -10.62
C LEU A 269 -12.66 -15.91 -10.53
N ASP A 270 -13.32 -17.00 -10.92
CA ASP A 270 -12.68 -18.32 -10.97
C ASP A 270 -11.76 -18.51 -12.18
N GLY A 271 -11.50 -17.46 -12.93
CA GLY A 271 -10.67 -17.50 -14.14
C GLY A 271 -11.29 -18.31 -15.28
N HIS A 272 -12.60 -18.60 -15.20
CA HIS A 272 -13.37 -19.27 -16.23
C HIS A 272 -14.20 -18.26 -17.03
N SER A 273 -13.55 -17.24 -17.60
CA SER A 273 -14.20 -16.38 -18.58
C SER A 273 -14.38 -17.19 -19.88
N GLU A 274 -15.62 -17.56 -20.20
CA GLU A 274 -15.95 -18.21 -21.49
C GLU A 274 -15.65 -17.31 -22.71
N THR A 275 -15.20 -16.05 -22.47
CA THR A 275 -14.89 -15.06 -23.51
C THR A 275 -13.41 -14.65 -23.54
N ALA A 276 -12.57 -15.25 -22.67
CA ALA A 276 -11.13 -15.09 -22.85
C ALA A 276 -10.72 -15.82 -24.15
N PRO A 277 -9.91 -15.19 -25.02
CA PRO A 277 -9.30 -15.91 -26.12
C PRO A 277 -8.58 -17.14 -25.56
N ASP A 278 -8.65 -18.28 -26.23
CA ASP A 278 -8.10 -19.60 -25.86
C ASP A 278 -6.55 -19.61 -25.58
N GLU A 279 -5.91 -18.45 -25.46
CA GLU A 279 -4.48 -18.25 -25.29
C GLU A 279 -4.03 -17.60 -23.95
N PHE A 280 -4.92 -17.38 -22.98
CA PHE A 280 -4.44 -16.98 -21.65
C PHE A 280 -3.85 -18.20 -20.92
N THR A 281 -2.58 -18.47 -21.18
CA THR A 281 -1.79 -19.43 -20.40
C THR A 281 -1.68 -18.89 -18.97
N LYS A 282 -2.08 -19.72 -17.98
CA LYS A 282 -1.98 -19.33 -16.56
C LYS A 282 -0.53 -19.00 -16.23
N PRO A 283 -0.27 -17.98 -15.38
CA PRO A 283 1.05 -17.74 -14.82
C PRO A 283 1.58 -19.01 -14.16
N GLU A 284 2.83 -19.34 -14.44
CA GLU A 284 3.52 -20.42 -13.75
C GLU A 284 4.22 -19.87 -12.52
N VAL A 285 4.11 -20.57 -11.39
CA VAL A 285 4.79 -20.17 -10.16
C VAL A 285 5.85 -21.21 -9.83
N THR A 286 7.10 -20.78 -9.82
CA THR A 286 8.25 -21.60 -9.47
C THR A 286 8.76 -21.20 -8.08
N GLY A 287 9.13 -22.18 -7.24
CA GLY A 287 9.54 -21.93 -5.86
C GLY A 287 8.35 -21.85 -4.91
N ALA A 288 8.59 -21.39 -3.69
CA ALA A 288 7.59 -21.25 -2.65
C ALA A 288 7.95 -20.07 -1.75
N GLY A 289 6.96 -19.51 -1.06
CA GLY A 289 7.14 -18.44 -0.07
C GLY A 289 7.71 -17.15 -0.62
N TRP A 290 8.63 -16.59 0.14
CA TRP A 290 9.23 -15.29 -0.13
C TRP A 290 10.11 -15.25 -1.39
N SER A 291 10.61 -16.40 -1.84
CA SER A 291 11.43 -16.54 -3.05
C SER A 291 10.66 -17.07 -4.26
N SER A 292 9.33 -17.06 -4.23
CA SER A 292 8.51 -17.46 -5.37
C SER A 292 8.76 -16.57 -6.58
N ILE A 293 8.87 -17.20 -7.75
CA ILE A 293 9.01 -16.55 -9.04
C ILE A 293 7.74 -16.81 -9.84
N ILE A 294 7.13 -15.75 -10.33
CA ILE A 294 5.96 -15.80 -11.22
C ILE A 294 6.48 -15.63 -12.64
N GLU A 295 6.17 -16.58 -13.50
CA GLU A 295 6.45 -16.53 -14.93
C GLU A 295 5.15 -16.29 -15.70
N LEU A 296 5.14 -15.25 -16.50
CA LEU A 296 4.10 -14.93 -17.46
C LEU A 296 4.54 -15.42 -18.85
N PRO A 297 3.63 -15.97 -19.66
CA PRO A 297 3.95 -16.59 -20.94
C PRO A 297 4.57 -15.61 -21.95
N ALA A 298 5.23 -16.16 -22.94
CA ALA A 298 5.78 -15.39 -24.06
C ALA A 298 4.65 -14.60 -24.77
N GLY A 299 4.94 -13.35 -25.10
CA GLY A 299 3.97 -12.42 -25.68
C GLY A 299 3.42 -11.40 -24.69
N THR A 300 3.42 -11.67 -23.37
CA THR A 300 2.97 -10.73 -22.36
C THR A 300 3.68 -9.38 -22.44
N ALA A 301 4.99 -9.38 -22.72
CA ALA A 301 5.75 -8.15 -22.93
C ALA A 301 5.32 -7.40 -24.21
N SER A 302 4.85 -8.11 -25.23
CA SER A 302 4.34 -7.53 -26.49
C SER A 302 2.94 -6.93 -26.31
N ASP A 303 2.15 -7.45 -25.37
CA ASP A 303 0.81 -6.93 -25.06
C ASP A 303 0.88 -5.57 -24.33
N LEU A 304 2.02 -5.21 -23.75
CA LEU A 304 2.31 -3.85 -23.32
C LEU A 304 2.41 -2.88 -24.50
N GLY A 305 2.65 -3.40 -25.71
CA GLY A 305 2.60 -2.71 -27.01
C GLY A 305 3.48 -1.46 -27.09
N ASP A 306 3.07 -0.54 -27.98
CA ASP A 306 3.66 0.81 -28.10
C ASP A 306 3.12 1.77 -27.01
N SER A 307 2.72 1.23 -25.85
CA SER A 307 2.18 2.02 -24.75
C SER A 307 3.24 2.95 -24.15
N SER A 308 2.80 4.05 -23.57
CA SER A 308 3.67 4.95 -22.80
C SER A 308 4.36 4.22 -21.64
N ALA A 309 3.70 3.19 -21.08
CA ALA A 309 4.24 2.35 -20.02
C ALA A 309 5.43 1.49 -20.50
N ALA A 310 5.32 0.89 -21.68
CA ALA A 310 6.43 0.13 -22.29
C ALA A 310 7.64 1.04 -22.58
N ALA A 311 7.40 2.26 -23.07
CA ALA A 311 8.46 3.25 -23.29
C ALA A 311 9.15 3.69 -21.97
N MET A 312 8.40 3.80 -20.87
CA MET A 312 8.94 4.11 -19.53
C MET A 312 9.75 2.94 -19.00
N LEU A 313 9.21 1.71 -19.06
CA LEU A 313 9.94 0.50 -18.67
C LEU A 313 11.26 0.36 -19.43
N GLY A 314 11.25 0.60 -20.73
CA GLY A 314 12.46 0.54 -21.56
C GLY A 314 13.59 1.52 -21.16
N GLN A 315 13.28 2.56 -20.37
CA GLN A 315 14.30 3.49 -19.87
C GLN A 315 14.98 3.00 -18.58
N VAL A 316 14.33 2.12 -17.82
CA VAL A 316 14.85 1.58 -16.55
C VAL A 316 15.34 0.15 -16.67
N LEU A 317 15.00 -0.54 -17.74
CA LEU A 317 15.49 -1.88 -18.04
C LEU A 317 16.98 -1.87 -18.43
N VAL A 318 17.75 -2.75 -17.84
CA VAL A 318 19.18 -2.93 -18.11
C VAL A 318 19.37 -4.24 -18.88
N PRO A 319 20.16 -4.25 -19.99
CA PRO A 319 20.50 -5.48 -20.69
C PRO A 319 21.26 -6.46 -19.77
N VAL A 320 20.78 -7.70 -19.72
CA VAL A 320 21.39 -8.80 -18.98
C VAL A 320 21.51 -10.04 -19.87
N THR A 321 22.16 -11.09 -19.39
CA THR A 321 22.22 -12.35 -20.15
C THR A 321 20.82 -12.95 -20.29
N GLY A 322 20.38 -13.15 -21.54
CA GLY A 322 19.07 -13.75 -21.87
C GLY A 322 17.91 -12.80 -21.92
N GLY A 323 18.14 -11.45 -21.87
CA GLY A 323 17.07 -10.47 -21.96
C GLY A 323 17.38 -9.10 -21.38
N GLN A 324 16.37 -8.47 -20.81
CA GLN A 324 16.45 -7.19 -20.12
C GLN A 324 15.84 -7.32 -18.72
N ALA A 325 16.43 -6.69 -17.72
CA ALA A 325 15.96 -6.78 -16.35
C ALA A 325 15.84 -5.42 -15.68
N LEU A 326 14.93 -5.36 -14.72
CA LEU A 326 14.80 -4.30 -13.73
C LEU A 326 15.00 -4.92 -12.35
N GLU A 327 15.89 -4.37 -11.56
CA GLU A 327 16.07 -4.75 -10.16
C GLU A 327 15.76 -3.56 -9.27
N THR A 328 14.88 -3.79 -8.31
CA THR A 328 14.59 -2.86 -7.23
C THR A 328 15.08 -3.45 -5.92
N SER A 329 14.95 -2.70 -4.83
CA SER A 329 15.33 -3.22 -3.52
C SER A 329 14.44 -4.36 -3.01
N LEU A 330 13.22 -4.55 -3.56
CA LEU A 330 12.26 -5.58 -3.11
C LEU A 330 11.86 -6.58 -4.18
N VAL A 331 11.92 -6.22 -5.44
CA VAL A 331 11.38 -7.03 -6.56
C VAL A 331 12.28 -6.88 -7.76
N SER A 332 12.52 -7.98 -8.46
CA SER A 332 13.16 -7.99 -9.76
C SER A 332 12.19 -8.45 -10.84
N VAL A 333 12.38 -7.94 -12.05
CA VAL A 333 11.65 -8.32 -13.26
C VAL A 333 12.68 -8.67 -14.34
N LEU A 334 12.51 -9.79 -15.02
CA LEU A 334 13.27 -10.21 -16.17
C LEU A 334 12.35 -10.39 -17.37
N ILE A 335 12.62 -9.68 -18.45
CA ILE A 335 11.99 -9.87 -19.75
C ILE A 335 12.99 -10.63 -20.61
N THR A 336 12.68 -11.86 -20.94
CA THR A 336 13.58 -12.74 -21.71
C THR A 336 13.55 -12.42 -23.20
N ASP A 337 14.58 -12.85 -23.94
CA ASP A 337 14.68 -12.63 -25.40
C ASP A 337 13.55 -13.33 -26.19
N ASP A 338 12.93 -14.37 -25.61
CA ASP A 338 11.76 -15.08 -26.16
C ASP A 338 10.40 -14.47 -25.74
N GLY A 339 10.44 -13.37 -24.97
CA GLY A 339 9.27 -12.58 -24.61
C GLY A 339 8.50 -13.05 -23.37
N ARG A 340 9.03 -13.99 -22.56
CA ARG A 340 8.50 -14.33 -21.25
C ARG A 340 8.84 -13.22 -20.26
N VAL A 341 8.00 -13.07 -19.21
CA VAL A 341 8.25 -12.12 -18.11
C VAL A 341 8.31 -12.88 -16.81
N LEU A 342 9.44 -12.84 -16.13
CA LEU A 342 9.63 -13.43 -14.82
C LEU A 342 9.71 -12.31 -13.76
N THR A 343 9.05 -12.48 -12.63
CA THR A 343 9.08 -11.51 -11.53
C THR A 343 9.07 -12.23 -10.19
N GLY A 344 9.73 -11.65 -9.19
CA GLY A 344 9.78 -12.17 -7.83
C GLY A 344 10.53 -11.25 -6.89
N ALA A 345 10.38 -11.51 -5.58
CA ALA A 345 11.15 -10.82 -4.56
C ALA A 345 12.54 -11.48 -4.40
N VAL A 346 13.24 -11.67 -5.52
CA VAL A 346 14.53 -12.36 -5.62
C VAL A 346 15.49 -11.59 -6.53
N GLY A 347 16.78 -11.85 -6.42
CA GLY A 347 17.78 -11.23 -7.30
C GLY A 347 17.66 -11.69 -8.76
N ILE A 348 18.20 -10.89 -9.68
CA ILE A 348 18.16 -11.17 -11.13
C ILE A 348 18.80 -12.52 -11.48
N ASP A 349 19.86 -12.93 -10.79
CA ASP A 349 20.54 -14.21 -11.03
C ASP A 349 19.58 -15.41 -10.85
N GLN A 350 18.65 -15.32 -9.92
CA GLN A 350 17.63 -16.34 -9.67
C GLN A 350 16.57 -16.37 -10.76
N LEU A 351 16.14 -15.17 -11.24
CA LEU A 351 15.22 -15.08 -12.38
C LEU A 351 15.86 -15.66 -13.64
N GLN A 352 17.14 -15.40 -13.87
CA GLN A 352 17.89 -15.98 -15.01
C GLN A 352 18.02 -17.51 -14.89
N ALA A 353 18.25 -18.02 -13.69
CA ALA A 353 18.29 -19.45 -13.43
C ALA A 353 16.93 -20.14 -13.65
N ALA A 354 15.84 -19.47 -13.29
CA ALA A 354 14.47 -19.94 -13.56
C ALA A 354 14.16 -19.92 -15.06
N ALA A 355 14.54 -18.84 -15.76
CA ALA A 355 14.31 -18.70 -17.20
C ALA A 355 15.05 -19.73 -18.05
N ALA A 356 16.12 -20.34 -17.51
CA ALA A 356 16.93 -21.36 -18.20
C ALA A 356 16.38 -22.77 -18.07
N GLN A 357 15.31 -22.99 -17.31
CA GLN A 357 14.65 -24.29 -17.13
C GLN A 357 13.60 -24.54 -18.20
#